data_93a8eaa7e1b18e97ba5c0efa9d67b20f
#
_entry.id   93a8eaa7e1b18e97ba5c0efa9d67b20f
#
_cell.length_a   1.000
_cell.length_b   1.000
_cell.length_c   1.000
_cell.angle_alpha   90.00
_cell.angle_beta   90.00
_cell.angle_gamma   90.00
#
_symmetry.space_group_name_H-M   'P 1'
#
loop_
_entity.id
_entity.type
_entity.pdbx_description
1 polymer ?
#
loop_
_entity_poly.entity_id
_entity_poly.type
_entity_poly.pdbx_seq_one_letter_code
_entity_poly.pdbx_strand_id
1 'polypeptide(L)'
;MNGLITDLYQLTMANALFNKGRHERKVVFDRFYRKNPFNGGYTIVAGLEHLQQFVENFRFDEEDIDYLESLHIFYPAFLDYLKDFRFKGNIYAVPEGTVVFPGEPLLRFHGTTTEAMLLETGLSMIMNHESLIATKARRVRTVAPKDALMEFGLRRAQGHSAGLWGARAAMIGGFNGTSNVEAGKQFGIPVLGTMAHSWVMSFDEEIDAFREYVRQYHDNLILLADTYNVLEMGVPHAIQVFKELKEEGRLPGKYGIRIDSGDIAYLSQEATRMFTEAGFPDAIISGSNDLDEYTIQSLKAQGCTVTSWGVGTKIITADGTSALGGVFKMAVKEADGKEVPVMKFSNDVEKMTNPGIKTVYRFYKKDTGKMITDLVCLHDEKAADGGDFTLVTESAKWRRKELKAGTYTVEELLRPVVENGRNLPLPVLPEIIRYADKQMDTLWPEYTRLLNPDLMEINLSDKLQTLKSELIRRELGE
;
A
#
# COMPACT_ATOMS: atom_id res chain seq x y z
N MET A 1 -8.59 4.61 18.07
CA MET A 1 -8.02 5.92 17.66
C MET A 1 -8.98 6.96 18.16
N ASN A 2 -8.48 8.09 18.62
CA ASN A 2 -9.28 9.17 19.15
C ASN A 2 -9.24 10.41 18.24
N GLY A 3 -10.08 11.41 18.53
CA GLY A 3 -10.20 12.63 17.74
C GLY A 3 -8.97 13.54 17.73
N LEU A 4 -8.00 13.29 18.61
CA LEU A 4 -6.75 14.04 18.65
C LEU A 4 -5.72 13.59 17.58
N ILE A 5 -6.01 12.54 16.81
CA ILE A 5 -5.16 12.15 15.65
C ILE A 5 -5.44 13.11 14.49
N THR A 6 -5.09 14.35 14.67
CA THR A 6 -5.23 15.44 13.70
C THR A 6 -4.18 16.52 13.96
N ASP A 7 -3.98 17.40 13.00
CA ASP A 7 -3.10 18.57 13.17
C ASP A 7 -3.85 19.74 13.79
N LEU A 8 -3.17 20.57 14.58
CA LEU A 8 -3.78 21.71 15.27
C LEU A 8 -4.53 22.65 14.30
N TYR A 9 -3.99 22.90 13.11
CA TYR A 9 -4.63 23.80 12.14
C TYR A 9 -6.01 23.31 11.69
N GLN A 10 -6.26 22.01 11.69
CA GLN A 10 -7.56 21.43 11.37
C GLN A 10 -8.60 21.81 12.44
N LEU A 11 -8.23 21.67 13.71
CA LEU A 11 -9.08 22.05 14.84
C LEU A 11 -9.33 23.57 14.89
N THR A 12 -8.30 24.40 14.66
CA THR A 12 -8.46 25.86 14.70
C THR A 12 -9.30 26.38 13.53
N MET A 13 -9.17 25.78 12.33
CA MET A 13 -10.05 26.10 11.20
C MET A 13 -11.49 25.66 11.46
N ALA A 14 -11.70 24.44 11.98
CA ALA A 14 -13.02 23.92 12.32
C ALA A 14 -13.71 24.81 13.38
N ASN A 15 -12.99 25.20 14.44
CA ASN A 15 -13.45 26.12 15.47
C ASN A 15 -13.88 27.49 14.89
N ALA A 16 -13.06 28.07 14.01
CA ALA A 16 -13.38 29.35 13.36
C ALA A 16 -14.63 29.25 12.46
N LEU A 17 -14.77 28.16 11.70
CA LEU A 17 -15.95 27.91 10.88
C LEU A 17 -17.20 27.63 11.70
N PHE A 18 -17.07 26.94 12.84
CA PHE A 18 -18.14 26.73 13.78
C PHE A 18 -18.67 28.08 14.29
N ASN A 19 -17.80 28.97 14.76
CA ASN A 19 -18.19 30.30 15.23
C ASN A 19 -18.85 31.19 14.16
N LYS A 20 -18.56 30.93 12.87
CA LYS A 20 -19.18 31.61 11.72
C LYS A 20 -20.46 30.93 11.21
N GLY A 21 -20.93 29.86 11.85
CA GLY A 21 -22.09 29.08 11.38
C GLY A 21 -21.88 28.40 10.03
N ARG A 22 -20.63 28.07 9.72
CA ARG A 22 -20.26 27.44 8.43
C ARG A 22 -19.78 25.99 8.57
N HIS A 23 -19.78 25.44 9.76
CA HIS A 23 -19.26 24.12 10.10
C HIS A 23 -20.06 22.97 9.45
N GLU A 24 -21.37 23.14 9.26
CA GLU A 24 -22.29 22.16 8.63
C GLU A 24 -22.41 22.29 7.10
N ARG A 25 -21.67 23.21 6.46
CA ARG A 25 -21.71 23.36 5.01
C ARG A 25 -21.23 22.08 4.33
N LYS A 26 -22.00 21.63 3.34
CA LYS A 26 -21.63 20.45 2.56
C LYS A 26 -20.43 20.74 1.67
N VAL A 27 -19.53 19.78 1.63
CA VAL A 27 -18.30 19.84 0.83
C VAL A 27 -17.99 18.48 0.21
N VAL A 28 -17.26 18.52 -0.90
CA VAL A 28 -16.63 17.34 -1.48
C VAL A 28 -15.14 17.57 -1.59
N PHE A 29 -14.37 16.60 -1.11
CA PHE A 29 -12.92 16.59 -1.24
C PHE A 29 -12.47 15.34 -1.99
N ASP A 30 -11.39 15.49 -2.74
CA ASP A 30 -10.67 14.36 -3.32
C ASP A 30 -9.32 14.17 -2.67
N ARG A 31 -8.97 12.91 -2.42
CA ARG A 31 -7.62 12.52 -2.08
C ARG A 31 -6.95 11.91 -3.31
N PHE A 32 -5.78 12.42 -3.66
CA PHE A 32 -4.95 11.93 -4.76
C PHE A 32 -3.47 12.15 -4.41
N TYR A 33 -2.56 11.63 -5.24
CA TYR A 33 -1.12 11.89 -5.12
C TYR A 33 -0.57 12.38 -6.46
N ARG A 34 0.65 12.97 -6.44
CA ARG A 34 1.19 13.69 -7.60
C ARG A 34 2.30 12.98 -8.35
N LYS A 35 3.05 12.10 -7.68
CA LYS A 35 4.19 11.37 -8.26
C LYS A 35 4.21 9.95 -7.74
N ASN A 36 4.48 9.00 -8.62
CA ASN A 36 4.67 7.62 -8.20
C ASN A 36 5.85 7.50 -7.23
N PRO A 37 5.74 6.66 -6.19
CA PRO A 37 6.85 6.40 -5.28
C PRO A 37 7.96 5.60 -5.99
N PHE A 38 9.16 5.64 -5.44
CA PHE A 38 10.33 4.85 -5.90
C PHE A 38 10.72 5.10 -7.36
N ASN A 39 10.39 6.26 -7.93
CA ASN A 39 10.49 6.53 -9.38
C ASN A 39 9.86 5.40 -10.23
N GLY A 40 8.81 4.77 -9.71
CA GLY A 40 8.09 3.66 -10.35
C GLY A 40 7.01 4.13 -11.31
N GLY A 41 6.40 3.20 -12.05
CA GLY A 41 5.33 3.47 -13.02
C GLY A 41 3.92 3.44 -12.42
N TYR A 42 3.74 3.01 -11.17
CA TYR A 42 2.44 2.80 -10.55
C TYR A 42 2.50 2.87 -9.01
N THR A 43 1.31 2.87 -8.39
CA THR A 43 1.11 2.69 -6.94
C THR A 43 0.03 1.62 -6.70
N ILE A 44 0.16 0.83 -5.64
CA ILE A 44 -0.89 -0.12 -5.18
C ILE A 44 -1.67 0.53 -4.06
N VAL A 45 -2.99 0.59 -4.16
CA VAL A 45 -3.86 1.12 -3.10
C VAL A 45 -3.95 0.13 -1.94
N ALA A 46 -3.77 0.63 -0.72
CA ALA A 46 -4.01 -0.09 0.53
C ALA A 46 -4.47 0.86 1.63
N GLY A 47 -5.09 0.33 2.70
CA GLY A 47 -5.46 1.06 3.89
C GLY A 47 -6.96 1.28 4.09
N LEU A 48 -7.85 0.67 3.31
CA LEU A 48 -9.30 0.90 3.46
C LEU A 48 -9.86 0.26 4.74
N GLU A 49 -9.40 -0.92 5.13
CA GLU A 49 -9.83 -1.54 6.39
C GLU A 49 -9.43 -0.67 7.60
N HIS A 50 -8.19 -0.18 7.63
CA HIS A 50 -7.71 0.73 8.67
C HIS A 50 -8.48 2.06 8.65
N LEU A 51 -8.76 2.60 7.46
CA LEU A 51 -9.56 3.81 7.27
C LEU A 51 -10.97 3.64 7.86
N GLN A 52 -11.64 2.53 7.60
CA GLN A 52 -12.97 2.24 8.18
C GLN A 52 -12.90 2.17 9.71
N GLN A 53 -11.90 1.49 10.27
CA GLN A 53 -11.69 1.44 11.73
C GLN A 53 -11.39 2.82 12.30
N PHE A 54 -10.63 3.65 11.59
CA PHE A 54 -10.36 5.03 12.00
C PHE A 54 -11.65 5.87 12.04
N VAL A 55 -12.43 5.85 10.97
CA VAL A 55 -13.70 6.62 10.86
C VAL A 55 -14.70 6.19 11.92
N GLU A 56 -14.88 4.89 12.13
CA GLU A 56 -15.82 4.33 13.12
C GLU A 56 -15.45 4.72 14.54
N ASN A 57 -14.15 4.74 14.86
CA ASN A 57 -13.64 5.05 16.19
C ASN A 57 -13.25 6.52 16.39
N PHE A 58 -13.48 7.38 15.40
CA PHE A 58 -13.14 8.79 15.49
C PHE A 58 -14.15 9.54 16.37
N ARG A 59 -13.72 9.89 17.58
CA ARG A 59 -14.51 10.62 18.58
C ARG A 59 -13.57 11.28 19.59
N PHE A 60 -14.08 12.27 20.28
CA PHE A 60 -13.43 12.92 21.41
C PHE A 60 -14.04 12.39 22.71
N ASP A 61 -13.22 11.94 23.64
CA ASP A 61 -13.64 11.62 24.99
C ASP A 61 -13.50 12.83 25.93
N GLU A 62 -13.85 12.66 27.21
CA GLU A 62 -13.81 13.75 28.19
C GLU A 62 -12.37 14.25 28.39
N GLU A 63 -11.37 13.35 28.42
CA GLU A 63 -9.95 13.73 28.59
C GLU A 63 -9.45 14.52 27.38
N ASP A 64 -9.86 14.14 26.16
CA ASP A 64 -9.55 14.88 24.93
C ASP A 64 -10.12 16.30 24.97
N ILE A 65 -11.36 16.47 25.45
CA ILE A 65 -12.02 17.78 25.56
C ILE A 65 -11.36 18.63 26.62
N ASP A 66 -11.08 18.10 27.82
CA ASP A 66 -10.40 18.79 28.91
C ASP A 66 -9.02 19.29 28.46
N TYR A 67 -8.28 18.44 27.69
CA TYR A 67 -7.01 18.84 27.11
C TYR A 67 -7.18 20.01 26.12
N LEU A 68 -8.15 19.92 25.19
CA LEU A 68 -8.39 21.00 24.23
C LEU A 68 -8.83 22.30 24.93
N GLU A 69 -9.63 22.24 26.00
CA GLU A 69 -10.02 23.38 26.80
C GLU A 69 -8.81 24.05 27.47
N SER A 70 -7.87 23.24 27.97
CA SER A 70 -6.64 23.73 28.61
C SER A 70 -5.74 24.54 27.70
N LEU A 71 -5.88 24.40 26.36
CA LEU A 71 -5.13 25.19 25.37
C LEU A 71 -5.63 26.65 25.29
N HIS A 72 -6.83 26.97 25.80
CA HIS A 72 -7.45 28.31 25.82
C HIS A 72 -7.57 29.00 24.45
N ILE A 73 -7.68 28.22 23.35
CA ILE A 73 -7.78 28.73 21.96
C ILE A 73 -9.09 28.37 21.27
N PHE A 74 -9.93 27.55 21.90
CA PHE A 74 -11.19 27.08 21.34
C PHE A 74 -12.39 27.72 22.05
N TYR A 75 -13.49 27.93 21.30
CA TYR A 75 -14.76 28.37 21.87
C TYR A 75 -15.41 27.24 22.69
N PRO A 76 -15.94 27.50 23.89
CA PRO A 76 -16.61 26.45 24.69
C PRO A 76 -17.71 25.71 23.92
N ALA A 77 -18.54 26.45 23.16
CA ALA A 77 -19.59 25.81 22.32
C ALA A 77 -19.04 24.89 21.22
N PHE A 78 -17.84 25.13 20.71
CA PHE A 78 -17.18 24.20 19.76
C PHE A 78 -16.69 22.94 20.48
N LEU A 79 -16.15 23.07 21.69
CA LEU A 79 -15.75 21.91 22.50
C LEU A 79 -16.96 21.04 22.85
N ASP A 80 -18.10 21.66 23.19
CA ASP A 80 -19.36 20.93 23.41
C ASP A 80 -19.82 20.20 22.11
N TYR A 81 -19.70 20.83 20.95
CA TYR A 81 -20.00 20.19 19.66
C TYR A 81 -19.10 18.96 19.41
N LEU A 82 -17.81 19.01 19.78
CA LEU A 82 -16.88 17.90 19.61
C LEU A 82 -17.22 16.66 20.45
N LYS A 83 -17.84 16.82 21.63
CA LYS A 83 -18.28 15.71 22.52
C LYS A 83 -19.21 14.73 21.76
N ASP A 84 -20.13 15.29 20.99
CA ASP A 84 -21.12 14.52 20.23
C ASP A 84 -20.72 14.26 18.78
N PHE A 85 -19.51 14.67 18.41
CA PHE A 85 -19.06 14.52 17.03
C PHE A 85 -19.02 13.04 16.62
N ARG A 86 -19.66 12.74 15.51
CA ARG A 86 -19.59 11.47 14.77
C ARG A 86 -19.63 11.76 13.28
N PHE A 87 -18.83 11.04 12.51
CA PHE A 87 -18.88 11.16 11.05
C PHE A 87 -20.23 10.67 10.52
N LYS A 88 -20.87 11.45 9.65
CA LYS A 88 -22.18 11.15 9.05
C LYS A 88 -22.15 11.22 7.52
N GLY A 89 -21.02 11.54 6.95
CA GLY A 89 -20.83 11.67 5.51
C GLY A 89 -20.65 10.34 4.78
N ASN A 90 -20.24 10.44 3.52
CA ASN A 90 -19.98 9.31 2.65
C ASN A 90 -18.53 9.33 2.17
N ILE A 91 -17.93 8.16 2.03
CA ILE A 91 -16.59 7.99 1.44
C ILE A 91 -16.69 6.97 0.32
N TYR A 92 -16.20 7.38 -0.84
CA TYR A 92 -15.99 6.52 -2.00
C TYR A 92 -14.47 6.35 -2.18
N ALA A 93 -14.01 5.14 -2.42
CA ALA A 93 -12.59 4.88 -2.60
C ALA A 93 -12.33 3.83 -3.68
N VAL A 94 -11.13 3.89 -4.23
CA VAL A 94 -10.60 2.86 -5.11
C VAL A 94 -10.31 1.60 -4.27
N PRO A 95 -10.75 0.40 -4.69
CA PRO A 95 -10.54 -0.84 -3.92
C PRO A 95 -9.07 -1.11 -3.61
N GLU A 96 -8.79 -1.72 -2.45
CA GLU A 96 -7.44 -2.16 -2.12
C GLU A 96 -6.92 -3.17 -3.14
N GLY A 97 -5.63 -3.11 -3.43
CA GLY A 97 -4.98 -3.93 -4.44
C GLY A 97 -5.05 -3.35 -5.86
N THR A 98 -5.83 -2.28 -6.08
CA THR A 98 -5.88 -1.62 -7.39
C THR A 98 -4.55 -0.92 -7.68
N VAL A 99 -4.07 -1.09 -8.91
CA VAL A 99 -3.00 -0.26 -9.48
C VAL A 99 -3.56 1.11 -9.82
N VAL A 100 -2.90 2.18 -9.41
CA VAL A 100 -3.33 3.56 -9.64
C VAL A 100 -2.17 4.45 -10.07
N PHE A 101 -2.50 5.64 -10.59
CA PHE A 101 -1.55 6.58 -11.17
C PHE A 101 -1.70 7.99 -10.58
N PRO A 102 -0.69 8.87 -10.72
CA PRO A 102 -0.75 10.24 -10.22
C PRO A 102 -1.90 11.05 -10.82
N GLY A 103 -2.57 11.83 -9.97
CA GLY A 103 -3.66 12.73 -10.40
C GLY A 103 -5.06 12.13 -10.35
N GLU A 104 -5.19 10.83 -10.15
CA GLU A 104 -6.49 10.18 -9.96
C GLU A 104 -7.03 10.37 -8.55
N PRO A 105 -8.34 10.69 -8.38
CA PRO A 105 -8.98 10.60 -7.09
C PRO A 105 -8.97 9.16 -6.58
N LEU A 106 -8.19 8.88 -5.52
CA LEU A 106 -8.15 7.58 -4.84
C LEU A 106 -9.27 7.45 -3.81
N LEU A 107 -9.71 8.59 -3.29
CA LEU A 107 -10.81 8.70 -2.35
C LEU A 107 -11.56 10.00 -2.63
N ARG A 108 -12.89 9.92 -2.61
CA ARG A 108 -13.79 11.05 -2.68
C ARG A 108 -14.63 11.08 -1.40
N PHE A 109 -14.50 12.17 -0.68
CA PHE A 109 -15.17 12.42 0.59
C PHE A 109 -16.36 13.37 0.37
N HIS A 110 -17.51 13.01 0.91
CA HIS A 110 -18.70 13.85 0.97
C HIS A 110 -19.11 14.02 2.43
N GLY A 111 -19.17 15.23 2.91
CA GLY A 111 -19.54 15.53 4.28
C GLY A 111 -19.69 17.00 4.55
N THR A 112 -19.57 17.39 5.80
CA THR A 112 -19.51 18.79 6.22
C THR A 112 -18.08 19.32 6.21
N THR A 113 -17.93 20.63 6.27
CA THR A 113 -16.61 21.27 6.34
C THR A 113 -15.83 20.81 7.56
N THR A 114 -16.49 20.69 8.73
CA THR A 114 -15.86 20.20 9.96
C THR A 114 -15.43 18.73 9.83
N GLU A 115 -16.30 17.87 9.31
CA GLU A 115 -15.97 16.46 9.11
C GLU A 115 -14.73 16.30 8.22
N ALA A 116 -14.66 17.08 7.12
CA ALA A 116 -13.51 17.04 6.22
C ALA A 116 -12.20 17.45 6.90
N MET A 117 -12.24 18.52 7.71
CA MET A 117 -11.06 19.01 8.45
C MET A 117 -10.60 18.02 9.49
N LEU A 118 -11.51 17.52 10.32
CA LEU A 118 -11.15 16.62 11.42
C LEU A 118 -10.58 15.28 10.91
N LEU A 119 -11.08 14.76 9.79
CA LEU A 119 -10.68 13.45 9.27
C LEU A 119 -9.48 13.50 8.32
N GLU A 120 -9.14 14.64 7.71
CA GLU A 120 -8.12 14.76 6.66
C GLU A 120 -6.79 14.10 7.04
N THR A 121 -6.26 14.42 8.24
CA THR A 121 -4.94 13.94 8.68
C THR A 121 -4.91 12.41 8.76
N GLY A 122 -5.89 11.81 9.45
CA GLY A 122 -5.95 10.35 9.61
C GLY A 122 -6.17 9.61 8.29
N LEU A 123 -7.12 10.07 7.46
CA LEU A 123 -7.37 9.47 6.14
C LEU A 123 -6.12 9.51 5.25
N SER A 124 -5.40 10.64 5.29
CA SER A 124 -4.18 10.82 4.49
C SER A 124 -3.03 9.96 5.00
N MET A 125 -2.79 9.95 6.31
CA MET A 125 -1.73 9.18 6.96
C MET A 125 -1.88 7.68 6.67
N ILE A 126 -3.06 7.13 6.86
CA ILE A 126 -3.37 5.71 6.67
C ILE A 126 -3.09 5.29 5.22
N MET A 127 -3.75 5.93 4.27
CA MET A 127 -3.61 5.54 2.87
C MET A 127 -2.22 5.83 2.29
N ASN A 128 -1.53 6.89 2.75
CA ASN A 128 -0.16 7.17 2.33
C ASN A 128 0.79 6.04 2.74
N HIS A 129 0.76 5.67 4.03
CA HIS A 129 1.64 4.66 4.58
C HIS A 129 1.40 3.28 3.95
N GLU A 130 0.17 2.80 4.01
CA GLU A 130 -0.13 1.43 3.58
C GLU A 130 0.02 1.24 2.06
N SER A 131 -0.40 2.23 1.25
CA SER A 131 -0.18 2.17 -0.20
C SER A 131 1.31 2.21 -0.56
N LEU A 132 2.11 2.95 0.20
CA LEU A 132 3.56 3.00 0.00
C LEU A 132 4.22 1.65 0.28
N ILE A 133 3.86 1.00 1.41
CA ILE A 133 4.36 -0.34 1.76
C ILE A 133 3.90 -1.39 0.74
N ALA A 134 2.62 -1.41 0.37
CA ALA A 134 2.10 -2.34 -0.62
C ALA A 134 2.81 -2.21 -1.97
N THR A 135 3.10 -0.97 -2.39
CA THR A 135 3.84 -0.70 -3.62
C THR A 135 5.28 -1.19 -3.54
N LYS A 136 5.99 -0.93 -2.43
CA LYS A 136 7.36 -1.42 -2.20
C LYS A 136 7.40 -2.95 -2.23
N ALA A 137 6.47 -3.60 -1.55
CA ALA A 137 6.34 -5.05 -1.54
C ALA A 137 6.08 -5.62 -2.95
N ARG A 138 5.21 -4.98 -3.74
CA ARG A 138 4.94 -5.39 -5.13
C ARG A 138 6.16 -5.30 -6.03
N ARG A 139 7.02 -4.29 -5.84
CA ARG A 139 8.29 -4.18 -6.57
C ARG A 139 9.23 -5.34 -6.27
N VAL A 140 9.30 -5.80 -5.01
CA VAL A 140 10.06 -7.01 -4.65
C VAL A 140 9.42 -8.24 -5.30
N ARG A 141 8.11 -8.40 -5.26
CA ARG A 141 7.39 -9.50 -5.92
C ARG A 141 7.66 -9.55 -7.42
N THR A 142 7.78 -8.40 -8.09
CA THR A 142 8.06 -8.32 -9.53
C THR A 142 9.41 -8.96 -9.90
N VAL A 143 10.44 -8.85 -9.07
CA VAL A 143 11.76 -9.45 -9.32
C VAL A 143 11.90 -10.87 -8.77
N ALA A 144 11.01 -11.29 -7.90
CA ALA A 144 10.96 -12.63 -7.31
C ALA A 144 9.58 -13.28 -7.49
N PRO A 145 9.07 -13.45 -8.74
CA PRO A 145 7.65 -13.76 -9.00
C PRO A 145 7.22 -15.13 -8.48
N LYS A 146 8.15 -16.08 -8.35
CA LYS A 146 7.87 -17.45 -7.92
C LYS A 146 8.41 -17.79 -6.53
N ASP A 147 9.23 -16.90 -5.95
CA ASP A 147 9.93 -17.17 -4.70
C ASP A 147 8.99 -16.92 -3.50
N ALA A 148 9.29 -17.54 -2.37
CA ALA A 148 8.64 -17.20 -1.11
C ALA A 148 9.17 -15.85 -0.60
N LEU A 149 8.26 -14.94 -0.25
CA LEU A 149 8.59 -13.62 0.30
C LEU A 149 8.01 -13.47 1.70
N MET A 150 8.85 -13.17 2.67
CA MET A 150 8.49 -13.04 4.09
C MET A 150 8.81 -11.63 4.58
N GLU A 151 7.83 -10.99 5.21
CA GLU A 151 7.99 -9.68 5.83
C GLU A 151 8.62 -9.85 7.23
N PHE A 152 9.84 -9.37 7.44
CA PHE A 152 10.60 -9.49 8.68
C PHE A 152 10.96 -8.13 9.30
N GLY A 153 10.13 -7.12 9.09
CA GLY A 153 10.45 -5.73 9.41
C GLY A 153 9.95 -5.22 10.75
N LEU A 154 9.12 -5.95 11.51
CA LEU A 154 8.45 -5.43 12.72
C LEU A 154 9.38 -4.63 13.64
N ARG A 155 10.56 -5.16 13.99
CA ARG A 155 11.55 -4.49 14.87
C ARG A 155 12.17 -3.22 14.29
N ARG A 156 11.93 -2.91 13.01
CA ARG A 156 12.43 -1.74 12.27
C ARG A 156 11.31 -0.78 11.89
N ALA A 157 10.06 -1.13 12.16
CA ALA A 157 8.91 -0.27 11.88
C ALA A 157 8.95 1.01 12.72
N GLN A 158 8.36 2.08 12.18
CA GLN A 158 8.27 3.38 12.84
C GLN A 158 7.05 3.43 13.77
N GLY A 159 7.02 2.53 14.72
CA GLY A 159 5.97 2.40 15.71
C GLY A 159 5.08 1.18 15.50
N HIS A 160 4.32 0.84 16.53
CA HIS A 160 3.47 -0.35 16.60
C HIS A 160 2.46 -0.42 15.44
N SER A 161 1.68 0.66 15.22
CA SER A 161 0.69 0.73 14.16
C SER A 161 1.31 0.57 12.77
N ALA A 162 2.49 1.18 12.53
CA ALA A 162 3.22 1.04 11.27
C ALA A 162 3.67 -0.41 11.03
N GLY A 163 4.12 -1.12 12.07
CA GLY A 163 4.49 -2.53 11.98
C GLY A 163 3.30 -3.45 11.72
N LEU A 164 2.17 -3.17 12.36
CA LEU A 164 0.94 -3.97 12.23
C LEU A 164 0.31 -3.84 10.84
N TRP A 165 -0.02 -2.62 10.45
CA TRP A 165 -0.67 -2.33 9.16
C TRP A 165 0.28 -2.44 7.97
N GLY A 166 1.58 -2.20 8.20
CA GLY A 166 2.61 -2.43 7.19
C GLY A 166 2.75 -3.91 6.83
N ALA A 167 2.65 -4.82 7.80
CA ALA A 167 2.64 -6.25 7.53
C ALA A 167 1.44 -6.65 6.65
N ARG A 168 0.22 -6.13 6.95
CA ARG A 168 -0.96 -6.34 6.11
C ARG A 168 -0.77 -5.79 4.70
N ALA A 169 -0.26 -4.59 4.58
CA ALA A 169 0.00 -3.95 3.29
C ALA A 169 1.04 -4.72 2.45
N ALA A 170 2.06 -5.30 3.09
CA ALA A 170 3.03 -6.16 2.41
C ALA A 170 2.38 -7.40 1.79
N MET A 171 1.35 -8.00 2.44
CA MET A 171 0.59 -9.11 1.85
C MET A 171 -0.17 -8.66 0.59
N ILE A 172 -0.81 -7.49 0.60
CA ILE A 172 -1.46 -6.91 -0.59
C ILE A 172 -0.41 -6.70 -1.70
N GLY A 173 0.80 -6.31 -1.35
CA GLY A 173 1.95 -6.23 -2.24
C GLY A 173 2.48 -7.57 -2.75
N GLY A 174 1.96 -8.71 -2.26
CA GLY A 174 2.29 -10.05 -2.76
C GLY A 174 3.29 -10.84 -1.91
N PHE A 175 3.50 -10.46 -0.64
CA PHE A 175 4.26 -11.28 0.31
C PHE A 175 3.42 -12.47 0.78
N ASN A 176 4.08 -13.52 1.25
CA ASN A 176 3.45 -14.80 1.60
C ASN A 176 3.18 -14.95 3.11
N GLY A 177 3.83 -14.13 3.94
CA GLY A 177 3.68 -14.17 5.38
C GLY A 177 4.55 -13.13 6.07
N THR A 178 4.40 -13.05 7.39
CA THR A 178 5.13 -12.09 8.24
C THR A 178 5.66 -12.76 9.49
N SER A 179 6.69 -12.18 10.12
CA SER A 179 7.11 -12.55 11.46
C SER A 179 6.31 -11.86 12.57
N ASN A 180 5.41 -10.95 12.20
CA ASN A 180 4.58 -10.20 13.13
C ASN A 180 3.41 -11.06 13.63
N VAL A 181 3.54 -11.58 14.85
CA VAL A 181 2.56 -12.48 15.47
C VAL A 181 1.19 -11.80 15.66
N GLU A 182 1.18 -10.49 15.98
CA GLU A 182 -0.05 -9.72 16.13
C GLU A 182 -0.78 -9.56 14.79
N ALA A 183 -0.04 -9.25 13.72
CA ALA A 183 -0.62 -9.18 12.38
C ALA A 183 -1.18 -10.54 11.94
N GLY A 184 -0.50 -11.63 12.28
CA GLY A 184 -1.01 -12.98 12.06
C GLY A 184 -2.35 -13.22 12.74
N LYS A 185 -2.47 -12.85 14.02
CA LYS A 185 -3.71 -12.96 14.79
C LYS A 185 -4.84 -12.07 14.26
N GLN A 186 -4.53 -10.82 13.94
CA GLN A 186 -5.54 -9.83 13.57
C GLN A 186 -6.07 -10.02 12.15
N PHE A 187 -5.20 -10.35 11.19
CA PHE A 187 -5.54 -10.40 9.77
C PHE A 187 -5.55 -11.82 9.17
N GLY A 188 -5.26 -12.83 9.98
CA GLY A 188 -5.18 -14.21 9.47
C GLY A 188 -3.98 -14.46 8.54
N ILE A 189 -2.91 -13.66 8.65
CA ILE A 189 -1.70 -13.78 7.84
C ILE A 189 -0.87 -14.96 8.35
N PRO A 190 -0.27 -15.79 7.47
CA PRO A 190 0.67 -16.82 7.88
C PRO A 190 1.85 -16.22 8.67
N VAL A 191 2.06 -16.71 9.89
CA VAL A 191 3.20 -16.31 10.73
C VAL A 191 4.37 -17.23 10.42
N LEU A 192 5.45 -16.65 9.92
CA LEU A 192 6.65 -17.35 9.47
C LEU A 192 7.88 -16.79 10.16
N GLY A 193 8.85 -17.65 10.39
CA GLY A 193 10.11 -17.27 11.02
C GLY A 193 11.04 -18.44 11.17
N THR A 194 12.24 -18.14 11.63
CA THR A 194 13.26 -19.14 11.95
C THR A 194 13.88 -18.76 13.30
N MET A 195 15.10 -19.21 13.57
CA MET A 195 15.87 -18.84 14.76
C MET A 195 16.71 -17.57 14.54
N ALA A 196 17.26 -17.02 15.61
CA ALA A 196 18.25 -15.96 15.57
C ALA A 196 19.66 -16.53 15.92
N HIS A 197 20.73 -15.77 15.61
CA HIS A 197 22.10 -16.16 15.98
C HIS A 197 22.27 -16.40 17.49
N SER A 198 21.57 -15.64 18.34
CA SER A 198 21.57 -15.84 19.80
C SER A 198 21.07 -17.21 20.23
N TRP A 199 20.18 -17.85 19.47
CA TRP A 199 19.79 -19.24 19.70
C TRP A 199 20.98 -20.19 19.51
N VAL A 200 21.67 -20.07 18.37
CA VAL A 200 22.85 -20.91 18.07
C VAL A 200 23.93 -20.68 19.13
N MET A 201 24.21 -19.41 19.45
CA MET A 201 25.20 -19.01 20.45
C MET A 201 24.88 -19.41 21.89
N SER A 202 23.65 -19.85 22.19
CA SER A 202 23.24 -20.34 23.52
C SER A 202 23.63 -21.81 23.77
N PHE A 203 24.21 -22.48 22.77
CA PHE A 203 24.74 -23.82 22.86
C PHE A 203 26.27 -23.82 22.75
N ASP A 204 26.90 -24.83 23.28
CA ASP A 204 28.39 -24.97 23.20
C ASP A 204 28.82 -25.28 21.76
N GLU A 205 28.04 -26.06 21.02
CA GLU A 205 28.28 -26.43 19.63
C GLU A 205 27.07 -26.06 18.74
N GLU A 206 27.30 -25.54 17.54
CA GLU A 206 26.26 -25.17 16.58
C GLU A 206 25.35 -26.35 16.21
N ILE A 207 25.90 -27.53 16.03
CA ILE A 207 25.16 -28.72 15.68
C ILE A 207 24.12 -29.11 16.75
N ASP A 208 24.42 -28.88 18.02
CA ASP A 208 23.49 -29.18 19.11
C ASP A 208 22.33 -28.19 19.14
N ALA A 209 22.57 -26.94 18.78
CA ALA A 209 21.52 -25.95 18.56
C ALA A 209 20.56 -26.41 17.42
N PHE A 210 21.10 -26.92 16.32
CA PHE A 210 20.32 -27.43 15.21
C PHE A 210 19.52 -28.66 15.59
N ARG A 211 20.13 -29.64 16.25
CA ARG A 211 19.45 -30.85 16.75
C ARG A 211 18.33 -30.52 17.72
N GLU A 212 18.56 -29.63 18.66
CA GLU A 212 17.51 -29.22 19.61
C GLU A 212 16.36 -28.50 18.89
N TYR A 213 16.64 -27.64 17.90
CA TYR A 213 15.61 -26.95 17.13
C TYR A 213 14.72 -27.96 16.37
N VAL A 214 15.31 -28.91 15.65
CA VAL A 214 14.54 -29.92 14.88
C VAL A 214 13.84 -30.95 15.77
N ARG A 215 14.27 -31.08 17.03
CA ARG A 215 13.57 -31.92 18.03
C ARG A 215 12.26 -31.27 18.47
N GLN A 216 12.19 -29.93 18.54
CA GLN A 216 11.02 -29.17 18.98
C GLN A 216 10.04 -28.89 17.82
N TYR A 217 10.58 -28.61 16.64
CA TYR A 217 9.80 -28.18 15.46
C TYR A 217 9.95 -29.19 14.35
N HIS A 218 8.82 -29.65 13.79
CA HIS A 218 8.80 -30.76 12.85
C HIS A 218 8.44 -30.36 11.43
N ASP A 219 7.88 -29.14 11.22
CA ASP A 219 7.47 -28.66 9.92
C ASP A 219 8.27 -27.42 9.55
N ASN A 220 8.67 -27.30 8.27
CA ASN A 220 9.35 -26.12 7.75
C ASN A 220 10.67 -25.79 8.49
N LEU A 221 11.62 -26.72 8.43
CA LEU A 221 12.90 -26.63 9.12
C LEU A 221 13.93 -25.80 8.34
N ILE A 222 14.08 -24.53 8.68
CA ILE A 222 15.10 -23.64 8.10
C ILE A 222 16.12 -23.27 9.17
N LEU A 223 17.33 -23.83 9.07
CA LEU A 223 18.42 -23.66 10.02
C LEU A 223 19.27 -22.44 9.68
N LEU A 224 19.65 -21.63 10.63
CA LEU A 224 20.48 -20.44 10.44
C LEU A 224 21.96 -20.83 10.37
N ALA A 225 22.55 -20.81 9.17
CA ALA A 225 23.83 -21.44 8.89
C ALA A 225 25.05 -20.50 8.93
N ASP A 226 24.85 -19.20 9.20
CA ASP A 226 25.91 -18.18 9.12
C ASP A 226 26.28 -17.57 10.49
N THR A 227 26.01 -18.30 11.58
CA THR A 227 26.44 -17.83 12.91
C THR A 227 27.94 -17.81 13.03
N TYR A 228 28.65 -18.77 12.41
CA TYR A 228 30.10 -18.87 12.39
C TYR A 228 30.62 -18.91 10.95
N ASN A 229 30.74 -20.09 10.34
CA ASN A 229 31.17 -20.26 8.96
C ASN A 229 30.16 -21.07 8.16
N VAL A 230 29.58 -20.46 7.14
CA VAL A 230 28.50 -21.08 6.34
C VAL A 230 28.96 -22.39 5.72
N LEU A 231 30.09 -22.40 5.02
CA LEU A 231 30.53 -23.54 4.21
C LEU A 231 31.30 -24.58 4.98
N GLU A 232 32.04 -24.17 6.02
CA GLU A 232 32.89 -25.08 6.80
C GLU A 232 32.15 -25.67 8.01
N MET A 233 31.09 -25.01 8.49
CA MET A 233 30.34 -25.44 9.68
C MET A 233 28.82 -25.52 9.42
N GLY A 234 28.14 -24.43 9.10
CA GLY A 234 26.68 -24.34 9.04
C GLY A 234 26.05 -25.34 8.06
N VAL A 235 26.51 -25.37 6.80
CA VAL A 235 26.00 -26.32 5.80
C VAL A 235 26.37 -27.79 6.14
N PRO A 236 27.61 -28.13 6.52
CA PRO A 236 27.94 -29.48 6.98
C PRO A 236 27.09 -29.94 8.18
N HIS A 237 26.90 -29.11 9.20
CA HIS A 237 26.05 -29.44 10.36
C HIS A 237 24.58 -29.63 9.96
N ALA A 238 24.05 -28.77 9.07
CA ALA A 238 22.69 -28.93 8.56
C ALA A 238 22.52 -30.24 7.76
N ILE A 239 23.51 -30.60 6.92
CA ILE A 239 23.52 -31.87 6.18
C ILE A 239 23.52 -33.06 7.15
N GLN A 240 24.32 -33.00 8.21
CA GLN A 240 24.38 -34.06 9.21
C GLN A 240 23.03 -34.22 9.92
N VAL A 241 22.42 -33.13 10.37
CA VAL A 241 21.10 -33.16 11.03
C VAL A 241 20.02 -33.67 10.08
N PHE A 242 20.03 -33.28 8.80
CA PHE A 242 19.06 -33.77 7.82
C PHE A 242 19.25 -35.26 7.49
N LYS A 243 20.49 -35.79 7.53
CA LYS A 243 20.73 -37.25 7.42
C LYS A 243 20.13 -37.99 8.62
N GLU A 244 20.38 -37.50 9.85
CA GLU A 244 19.83 -38.05 11.08
C GLU A 244 18.28 -38.11 10.99
N LEU A 245 17.63 -36.99 10.61
CA LEU A 245 16.16 -36.96 10.44
C LEU A 245 15.65 -37.87 9.32
N LYS A 246 16.40 -38.03 8.23
CA LYS A 246 16.03 -38.92 7.12
C LYS A 246 16.08 -40.39 7.54
N GLU A 247 17.11 -40.78 8.29
CA GLU A 247 17.27 -42.10 8.85
C GLU A 247 16.15 -42.44 9.85
N GLU A 248 15.70 -41.47 10.63
CA GLU A 248 14.58 -41.56 11.54
C GLU A 248 13.18 -41.51 10.85
N GLY A 249 13.14 -41.25 9.53
CA GLY A 249 11.88 -41.06 8.81
C GLY A 249 11.13 -39.79 9.19
N ARG A 250 11.81 -38.76 9.73
CA ARG A 250 11.27 -37.50 10.26
C ARG A 250 11.64 -36.25 9.45
N LEU A 251 12.36 -36.40 8.36
CA LEU A 251 12.69 -35.26 7.51
C LEU A 251 11.41 -34.68 6.89
N PRO A 252 11.05 -33.40 7.14
CA PRO A 252 9.83 -32.81 6.58
C PRO A 252 9.96 -32.49 5.10
N GLY A 253 8.82 -32.21 4.46
CA GLY A 253 8.80 -31.81 3.05
C GLY A 253 9.38 -30.41 2.77
N LYS A 254 9.60 -29.59 3.81
CA LYS A 254 10.24 -28.27 3.70
C LYS A 254 11.37 -28.16 4.70
N TYR A 255 12.59 -28.16 4.21
CA TYR A 255 13.81 -28.06 5.02
C TYR A 255 14.90 -27.32 4.25
N GLY A 256 15.86 -26.77 4.94
CA GLY A 256 16.95 -26.03 4.33
C GLY A 256 17.69 -25.12 5.30
N ILE A 257 18.36 -24.12 4.77
CA ILE A 257 19.13 -23.16 5.56
C ILE A 257 18.72 -21.72 5.26
N ARG A 258 19.05 -20.81 6.19
CA ARG A 258 19.04 -19.37 5.98
C ARG A 258 20.46 -18.82 6.06
N ILE A 259 20.78 -17.91 5.12
CA ILE A 259 22.00 -17.14 5.03
C ILE A 259 21.61 -15.67 5.23
N ASP A 260 22.15 -15.01 6.26
CA ASP A 260 21.83 -13.64 6.67
C ASP A 260 23.00 -12.68 6.45
N SER A 261 24.18 -13.20 6.04
CA SER A 261 25.43 -12.43 5.91
C SER A 261 26.36 -12.98 4.82
N GLY A 262 27.38 -12.21 4.47
CA GLY A 262 28.38 -12.59 3.47
C GLY A 262 27.90 -12.40 2.01
N ASP A 263 28.61 -13.01 1.07
CA ASP A 263 28.23 -13.02 -0.34
C ASP A 263 27.13 -14.04 -0.59
N ILE A 264 25.87 -13.58 -0.54
CA ILE A 264 24.69 -14.45 -0.65
C ILE A 264 24.67 -15.20 -1.99
N ALA A 265 25.15 -14.59 -3.10
CA ALA A 265 25.15 -15.26 -4.41
C ALA A 265 26.12 -16.45 -4.40
N TYR A 266 27.36 -16.23 -4.00
CA TYR A 266 28.37 -17.28 -3.90
C TYR A 266 27.98 -18.35 -2.87
N LEU A 267 27.64 -17.94 -1.66
CA LEU A 267 27.30 -18.86 -0.56
C LEU A 267 26.11 -19.76 -0.89
N SER A 268 25.07 -19.19 -1.55
CA SER A 268 23.91 -19.97 -1.94
C SER A 268 24.21 -21.02 -3.02
N GLN A 269 25.08 -20.69 -4.00
CA GLN A 269 25.51 -21.63 -5.04
C GLN A 269 26.29 -22.79 -4.44
N GLU A 270 27.30 -22.50 -3.59
CA GLU A 270 28.09 -23.52 -2.93
C GLU A 270 27.26 -24.38 -1.97
N ALA A 271 26.38 -23.76 -1.17
CA ALA A 271 25.47 -24.52 -0.30
C ALA A 271 24.58 -25.46 -1.10
N THR A 272 24.02 -25.01 -2.23
CA THR A 272 23.19 -25.85 -3.11
C THR A 272 24.01 -27.03 -3.68
N ARG A 273 25.25 -26.78 -4.09
CA ARG A 273 26.16 -27.85 -4.55
C ARG A 273 26.40 -28.90 -3.45
N MET A 274 26.75 -28.44 -2.26
CA MET A 274 27.01 -29.32 -1.10
C MET A 274 25.77 -30.16 -0.72
N PHE A 275 24.59 -29.56 -0.67
CA PHE A 275 23.33 -30.25 -0.42
C PHE A 275 23.03 -31.31 -1.50
N THR A 276 23.23 -30.96 -2.78
CA THR A 276 23.01 -31.88 -3.90
C THR A 276 23.94 -33.09 -3.82
N GLU A 277 25.23 -32.87 -3.58
CA GLU A 277 26.25 -33.93 -3.38
C GLU A 277 25.93 -34.82 -2.17
N ALA A 278 25.34 -34.26 -1.12
CA ALA A 278 24.93 -34.98 0.07
C ALA A 278 23.59 -35.73 -0.07
N GLY A 279 22.89 -35.61 -1.21
CA GLY A 279 21.61 -36.28 -1.49
C GLY A 279 20.35 -35.52 -1.00
N PHE A 280 20.43 -34.16 -0.93
CA PHE A 280 19.37 -33.22 -0.55
C PHE A 280 19.17 -32.11 -1.60
N PRO A 281 18.92 -32.46 -2.89
CA PRO A 281 18.85 -31.46 -3.97
C PRO A 281 17.63 -30.50 -3.84
N ASP A 282 16.66 -30.82 -3.01
CA ASP A 282 15.44 -30.08 -2.71
C ASP A 282 15.54 -29.18 -1.47
N ALA A 283 16.73 -29.13 -0.82
CA ALA A 283 16.95 -28.25 0.32
C ALA A 283 16.77 -26.78 -0.07
N ILE A 284 15.95 -26.06 0.70
CA ILE A 284 15.65 -24.64 0.47
C ILE A 284 16.82 -23.79 0.93
N ILE A 285 17.25 -22.85 0.10
CA ILE A 285 18.14 -21.76 0.51
C ILE A 285 17.29 -20.52 0.71
N SER A 286 17.24 -20.01 1.94
CA SER A 286 16.61 -18.75 2.32
C SER A 286 17.65 -17.66 2.49
N GLY A 287 17.43 -16.49 1.87
CA GLY A 287 18.29 -15.32 2.02
C GLY A 287 17.59 -14.24 2.84
N SER A 288 18.35 -13.55 3.70
CA SER A 288 17.89 -12.38 4.45
C SER A 288 19.01 -11.35 4.59
N ASN A 289 18.82 -10.30 5.39
CA ASN A 289 19.66 -9.11 5.49
C ASN A 289 19.09 -7.95 4.61
N ASP A 290 19.70 -6.81 4.53
CA ASP A 290 19.25 -5.55 3.90
C ASP A 290 18.80 -5.67 2.43
N LEU A 291 17.88 -6.61 2.18
CA LEU A 291 17.35 -6.94 0.86
C LEU A 291 16.26 -5.95 0.42
N ASP A 292 16.30 -5.63 -0.86
CA ASP A 292 15.26 -4.90 -1.57
C ASP A 292 15.09 -5.44 -3.01
N GLU A 293 14.22 -4.81 -3.80
CA GLU A 293 13.98 -5.19 -5.18
C GLU A 293 15.24 -5.13 -6.06
N TYR A 294 16.13 -4.20 -5.81
CA TYR A 294 17.37 -4.04 -6.61
C TYR A 294 18.41 -5.09 -6.24
N THR A 295 18.60 -5.30 -4.94
CA THR A 295 19.53 -6.31 -4.42
C THR A 295 19.11 -7.70 -4.86
N ILE A 296 17.83 -8.05 -4.72
CA ILE A 296 17.31 -9.36 -5.14
C ILE A 296 17.46 -9.54 -6.65
N GLN A 297 17.13 -8.51 -7.46
CA GLN A 297 17.34 -8.56 -8.91
C GLN A 297 18.79 -8.82 -9.27
N SER A 298 19.73 -8.13 -8.61
CA SER A 298 21.18 -8.30 -8.81
C SER A 298 21.66 -9.70 -8.42
N LEU A 299 21.25 -10.20 -7.25
CA LEU A 299 21.59 -11.54 -6.79
C LEU A 299 21.11 -12.62 -7.77
N LYS A 300 19.87 -12.51 -8.26
CA LYS A 300 19.32 -13.44 -9.25
C LYS A 300 20.09 -13.39 -10.57
N ALA A 301 20.52 -12.21 -11.02
CA ALA A 301 21.35 -12.06 -12.23
C ALA A 301 22.75 -12.69 -12.06
N GLN A 302 23.25 -12.80 -10.83
CA GLN A 302 24.51 -13.47 -10.50
C GLN A 302 24.35 -15.00 -10.33
N GLY A 303 23.17 -15.55 -10.57
CA GLY A 303 22.90 -16.99 -10.46
C GLY A 303 22.65 -17.48 -9.03
N CYS A 304 22.29 -16.57 -8.12
CA CYS A 304 21.88 -16.92 -6.75
C CYS A 304 20.77 -17.98 -6.75
N THR A 305 20.91 -19.00 -5.92
CA THR A 305 19.97 -20.13 -5.83
C THR A 305 18.90 -19.97 -4.75
N VAL A 306 18.87 -18.82 -4.07
CA VAL A 306 17.86 -18.48 -3.08
C VAL A 306 16.46 -18.45 -3.71
N THR A 307 15.52 -19.16 -3.07
CA THR A 307 14.10 -19.24 -3.47
C THR A 307 13.14 -18.77 -2.38
N SER A 308 13.68 -18.33 -1.24
CA SER A 308 12.93 -17.82 -0.10
C SER A 308 13.65 -16.58 0.46
N TRP A 309 12.96 -15.44 0.56
CA TRP A 309 13.55 -14.17 0.91
C TRP A 309 12.89 -13.59 2.16
N GLY A 310 13.68 -13.32 3.19
CA GLY A 310 13.27 -12.57 4.38
C GLY A 310 13.62 -11.09 4.20
N VAL A 311 12.63 -10.26 3.91
CA VAL A 311 12.84 -8.82 3.67
C VAL A 311 12.27 -8.03 4.84
N GLY A 312 13.11 -7.23 5.50
CA GLY A 312 12.74 -6.53 6.73
C GLY A 312 12.70 -5.03 6.56
N THR A 313 13.82 -4.37 6.91
CA THR A 313 13.95 -2.91 6.99
C THR A 313 13.41 -2.21 5.76
N LYS A 314 13.87 -2.62 4.58
CA LYS A 314 13.56 -1.95 3.31
C LYS A 314 12.07 -1.97 2.93
N ILE A 315 11.32 -2.98 3.38
CA ILE A 315 9.87 -3.04 3.16
C ILE A 315 9.14 -2.17 4.18
N ILE A 316 9.35 -2.42 5.48
CA ILE A 316 8.53 -1.81 6.53
C ILE A 316 8.75 -0.30 6.66
N THR A 317 9.90 0.21 6.19
CA THR A 317 10.19 1.64 6.14
C THR A 317 9.95 2.27 4.78
N ALA A 318 9.51 1.49 3.78
CA ALA A 318 9.37 1.93 2.39
C ALA A 318 10.65 2.62 1.87
N ASP A 319 11.82 2.00 2.11
CA ASP A 319 13.11 2.59 1.78
C ASP A 319 13.17 3.07 0.32
N GLY A 320 13.69 4.28 0.11
CA GLY A 320 13.73 4.98 -1.18
C GLY A 320 12.62 6.01 -1.41
N THR A 321 11.54 5.99 -0.60
CA THR A 321 10.50 7.03 -0.62
C THR A 321 9.88 7.17 0.76
N SER A 322 10.11 8.30 1.42
CA SER A 322 9.68 8.52 2.81
C SER A 322 8.18 8.73 2.98
N ALA A 323 7.48 9.19 1.94
CA ALA A 323 6.03 9.42 1.95
C ALA A 323 5.44 9.38 0.53
N LEU A 324 4.21 8.90 0.38
CA LEU A 324 3.51 8.89 -0.92
C LEU A 324 3.18 10.30 -1.43
N GLY A 325 3.14 11.30 -0.56
CA GLY A 325 2.82 12.67 -0.93
C GLY A 325 1.36 12.86 -1.36
N GLY A 326 0.46 12.07 -0.80
CA GLY A 326 -0.98 12.22 -0.99
C GLY A 326 -1.48 13.55 -0.43
N VAL A 327 -2.49 14.12 -1.09
CA VAL A 327 -3.13 15.38 -0.72
C VAL A 327 -4.64 15.22 -0.68
N PHE A 328 -5.30 16.04 0.14
CA PHE A 328 -6.74 16.09 0.29
C PHE A 328 -7.21 17.50 -0.07
N LYS A 329 -8.01 17.64 -1.12
CA LYS A 329 -8.32 18.95 -1.71
C LYS A 329 -9.81 19.10 -1.99
N MET A 330 -10.37 20.24 -1.56
CA MET A 330 -11.75 20.59 -1.83
C MET A 330 -12.00 20.71 -3.33
N ALA A 331 -13.05 20.08 -3.80
CA ALA A 331 -13.49 20.03 -5.18
C ALA A 331 -14.88 20.67 -5.38
N VAL A 332 -15.71 20.65 -4.33
CA VAL A 332 -17.04 21.28 -4.31
C VAL A 332 -17.28 21.87 -2.91
N LYS A 333 -17.95 23.00 -2.87
CA LYS A 333 -18.54 23.59 -1.65
C LYS A 333 -19.99 23.95 -1.88
N GLU A 334 -20.78 23.91 -0.81
CA GLU A 334 -22.12 24.47 -0.83
C GLU A 334 -22.07 26.00 -0.68
N ALA A 335 -22.78 26.70 -1.55
CA ALA A 335 -23.05 28.14 -1.44
C ALA A 335 -24.48 28.42 -1.86
N ASP A 336 -25.25 29.09 -1.01
CA ASP A 336 -26.66 29.45 -1.24
C ASP A 336 -27.52 28.22 -1.60
N GLY A 337 -27.30 27.10 -0.92
CA GLY A 337 -28.02 25.84 -1.15
C GLY A 337 -27.66 25.12 -2.45
N LYS A 338 -26.59 25.53 -3.14
CA LYS A 338 -26.14 24.91 -4.41
C LYS A 338 -24.72 24.39 -4.27
N GLU A 339 -24.43 23.30 -4.97
CA GLU A 339 -23.09 22.79 -5.15
C GLU A 339 -22.30 23.67 -6.10
N VAL A 340 -21.21 24.24 -5.64
CA VAL A 340 -20.32 25.10 -6.40
C VAL A 340 -18.97 24.41 -6.57
N PRO A 341 -18.59 24.03 -7.80
CA PRO A 341 -17.26 23.50 -8.07
C PRO A 341 -16.17 24.52 -7.71
N VAL A 342 -15.11 24.03 -7.08
CA VAL A 342 -13.95 24.83 -6.70
C VAL A 342 -12.65 24.11 -7.06
N MET A 343 -11.59 24.89 -7.24
CA MET A 343 -10.25 24.37 -7.47
C MET A 343 -9.20 25.22 -6.77
N LYS A 344 -8.06 24.63 -6.48
CA LYS A 344 -6.90 25.38 -6.03
C LYS A 344 -6.16 25.95 -7.25
N PHE A 345 -6.00 27.26 -7.29
CA PHE A 345 -5.11 27.93 -8.21
C PHE A 345 -3.68 27.96 -7.66
N SER A 346 -2.68 27.86 -8.51
CA SER A 346 -1.29 27.88 -8.11
C SER A 346 -0.42 28.33 -9.30
N ASN A 347 0.67 29.05 -9.01
CA ASN A 347 1.72 29.35 -10.00
C ASN A 347 2.44 28.08 -10.48
N ASP A 348 2.37 27.02 -9.71
CA ASP A 348 2.87 25.70 -10.03
C ASP A 348 1.71 24.87 -10.60
N VAL A 349 1.74 24.60 -11.90
CA VAL A 349 0.66 23.89 -12.63
C VAL A 349 0.38 22.52 -12.04
N GLU A 350 1.41 21.81 -11.55
CA GLU A 350 1.26 20.49 -10.88
C GLU A 350 0.44 20.57 -9.58
N LYS A 351 0.27 21.76 -9.00
CA LYS A 351 -0.52 22.00 -7.78
C LYS A 351 -1.95 22.45 -8.05
N MET A 352 -2.32 22.71 -9.30
CA MET A 352 -3.70 22.98 -9.68
C MET A 352 -4.52 21.71 -9.55
N THR A 353 -5.77 21.84 -9.06
CA THR A 353 -6.66 20.70 -8.82
C THR A 353 -7.78 20.63 -9.85
N ASN A 354 -8.40 19.50 -9.99
CA ASN A 354 -9.57 19.34 -10.85
C ASN A 354 -10.86 19.58 -10.04
N PRO A 355 -11.77 20.48 -10.52
CA PRO A 355 -13.00 20.84 -9.81
C PRO A 355 -14.10 19.80 -9.97
N GLY A 356 -15.17 19.93 -9.18
CA GLY A 356 -16.40 19.15 -9.30
C GLY A 356 -16.34 17.77 -8.64
N ILE A 357 -17.48 17.09 -8.59
CA ILE A 357 -17.58 15.71 -8.09
C ILE A 357 -17.11 14.78 -9.19
N LYS A 358 -16.03 14.03 -8.95
CA LYS A 358 -15.36 13.22 -9.97
C LYS A 358 -15.51 11.73 -9.74
N THR A 359 -15.41 10.97 -10.82
CA THR A 359 -15.19 9.52 -10.80
C THR A 359 -14.05 9.16 -11.75
N VAL A 360 -13.59 7.92 -11.70
CA VAL A 360 -12.51 7.39 -12.54
C VAL A 360 -13.01 6.16 -13.27
N TYR A 361 -12.90 6.15 -14.58
CA TYR A 361 -13.17 4.99 -15.42
C TYR A 361 -11.87 4.44 -15.99
N ARG A 362 -11.64 3.15 -15.81
CA ARG A 362 -10.53 2.40 -16.36
C ARG A 362 -10.95 1.62 -17.59
N PHE A 363 -10.17 1.74 -18.66
CA PHE A 363 -10.40 1.05 -19.92
C PHE A 363 -9.40 -0.10 -20.09
N TYR A 364 -9.91 -1.26 -20.49
CA TYR A 364 -9.11 -2.45 -20.77
C TYR A 364 -9.33 -2.90 -22.21
N LYS A 365 -8.30 -3.43 -22.86
CA LYS A 365 -8.45 -4.14 -24.15
C LYS A 365 -9.27 -5.40 -23.95
N LYS A 366 -10.30 -5.56 -24.74
CA LYS A 366 -11.21 -6.69 -24.62
C LYS A 366 -10.56 -8.03 -24.98
N ASP A 367 -9.61 -8.03 -25.90
CA ASP A 367 -8.92 -9.23 -26.41
C ASP A 367 -7.86 -9.75 -25.43
N THR A 368 -7.15 -8.84 -24.74
CA THR A 368 -6.00 -9.19 -23.89
C THR A 368 -6.23 -8.92 -22.40
N GLY A 369 -7.27 -8.19 -22.04
CA GLY A 369 -7.47 -7.69 -20.68
C GLY A 369 -6.44 -6.65 -20.22
N LYS A 370 -5.53 -6.21 -21.11
CA LYS A 370 -4.51 -5.22 -20.78
C LYS A 370 -5.11 -3.84 -20.63
N MET A 371 -4.63 -3.11 -19.63
CA MET A 371 -5.02 -1.73 -19.36
C MET A 371 -4.66 -0.83 -20.55
N ILE A 372 -5.60 0.03 -20.91
CA ILE A 372 -5.42 1.02 -21.97
C ILE A 372 -5.07 2.36 -21.36
N THR A 373 -5.89 2.84 -20.42
CA THR A 373 -5.77 4.15 -19.77
C THR A 373 -6.87 4.35 -18.72
N ASP A 374 -6.73 5.40 -17.93
CA ASP A 374 -7.78 5.89 -17.03
C ASP A 374 -8.31 7.25 -17.48
N LEU A 375 -9.60 7.48 -17.24
CA LEU A 375 -10.32 8.72 -17.50
C LEU A 375 -10.91 9.25 -16.21
N VAL A 376 -10.50 10.45 -15.82
CA VAL A 376 -11.15 11.21 -14.76
C VAL A 376 -12.24 12.07 -15.36
N CYS A 377 -13.48 11.93 -14.88
CA CYS A 377 -14.64 12.66 -15.38
C CYS A 377 -15.54 13.13 -14.24
N LEU A 378 -16.53 13.96 -14.55
CA LEU A 378 -17.57 14.29 -13.59
C LEU A 378 -18.46 13.07 -13.33
N HIS A 379 -18.94 12.91 -12.10
CA HIS A 379 -19.68 11.72 -11.65
C HIS A 379 -20.99 11.46 -12.40
N ASP A 380 -21.56 12.50 -13.02
CA ASP A 380 -22.76 12.42 -13.85
C ASP A 380 -22.47 11.97 -15.30
N GLU A 381 -21.21 11.89 -15.68
CA GLU A 381 -20.78 11.34 -16.96
C GLU A 381 -20.66 9.82 -16.85
N LYS A 382 -21.28 9.11 -17.77
CA LYS A 382 -21.06 7.66 -17.88
C LYS A 382 -20.09 7.43 -19.03
N ALA A 383 -19.03 6.64 -18.78
CA ALA A 383 -18.21 6.17 -19.88
C ALA A 383 -19.09 5.38 -20.85
N ALA A 384 -18.97 5.69 -22.14
CA ALA A 384 -19.84 5.07 -23.16
C ALA A 384 -19.50 3.58 -23.27
N ASP A 385 -20.31 2.73 -22.65
CA ASP A 385 -20.23 1.29 -22.84
C ASP A 385 -20.54 0.97 -24.32
N GLY A 386 -19.49 0.56 -25.04
CA GLY A 386 -19.61 0.02 -26.40
C GLY A 386 -19.66 1.01 -27.55
N GLY A 387 -19.56 2.34 -27.33
CA GLY A 387 -19.46 3.36 -28.38
C GLY A 387 -18.01 3.61 -28.85
N ASP A 388 -17.84 4.35 -29.95
CA ASP A 388 -16.55 4.91 -30.32
C ASP A 388 -16.22 6.05 -29.34
N PHE A 389 -15.00 6.06 -28.82
CA PHE A 389 -14.55 7.03 -27.84
C PHE A 389 -13.16 7.57 -28.17
N THR A 390 -12.96 8.89 -28.05
CA THR A 390 -11.65 9.52 -28.27
C THR A 390 -11.13 10.08 -26.96
N LEU A 391 -9.95 9.60 -26.55
CA LEU A 391 -9.21 10.12 -25.41
C LEU A 391 -8.20 11.16 -25.90
N VAL A 392 -8.16 12.32 -25.23
CA VAL A 392 -7.19 13.37 -25.50
C VAL A 392 -6.37 13.62 -24.25
N THR A 393 -5.07 13.45 -24.34
CA THR A 393 -4.15 13.70 -23.22
C THR A 393 -4.02 15.19 -22.95
N GLU A 394 -4.25 15.65 -21.71
CA GLU A 394 -4.20 17.08 -21.35
C GLU A 394 -2.80 17.70 -21.60
N SER A 395 -1.75 16.98 -21.27
CA SER A 395 -0.34 17.42 -21.44
C SER A 395 0.13 17.43 -22.90
N ALA A 396 -0.57 16.69 -23.78
CA ALA A 396 -0.19 16.51 -25.18
C ALA A 396 -1.44 16.43 -26.07
N LYS A 397 -2.17 17.54 -26.21
CA LYS A 397 -3.46 17.62 -26.93
C LYS A 397 -3.42 17.14 -28.39
N TRP A 398 -2.24 16.99 -28.98
CA TRP A 398 -2.02 16.37 -30.28
C TRP A 398 -2.07 14.84 -30.22
N ARG A 399 -1.90 14.23 -29.04
CA ARG A 399 -2.04 12.78 -28.85
C ARG A 399 -3.50 12.45 -28.66
N ARG A 400 -4.04 11.70 -29.60
CA ARG A 400 -5.40 11.16 -29.55
C ARG A 400 -5.34 9.65 -29.56
N LYS A 401 -6.13 9.03 -28.69
CA LYS A 401 -6.29 7.58 -28.66
C LYS A 401 -7.76 7.27 -28.98
N GLU A 402 -8.00 6.63 -30.09
CA GLU A 402 -9.33 6.20 -30.48
C GLU A 402 -9.61 4.80 -29.93
N LEU A 403 -10.70 4.66 -29.21
CA LEU A 403 -11.24 3.40 -28.74
C LEU A 403 -12.49 3.08 -29.58
N LYS A 404 -12.44 2.00 -30.35
CA LYS A 404 -13.55 1.58 -31.19
C LYS A 404 -14.55 0.72 -30.42
N ALA A 405 -15.82 0.88 -30.71
CA ALA A 405 -16.90 0.07 -30.17
C ALA A 405 -16.58 -1.42 -30.18
N GLY A 406 -16.81 -2.08 -29.06
CA GLY A 406 -16.58 -3.52 -28.89
C GLY A 406 -15.13 -3.97 -28.72
N THR A 407 -14.12 -3.07 -28.77
CA THR A 407 -12.68 -3.40 -28.61
C THR A 407 -12.19 -3.24 -27.16
N TYR A 408 -12.97 -2.65 -26.27
CA TYR A 408 -12.64 -2.39 -24.89
C TYR A 408 -13.73 -2.80 -23.92
N THR A 409 -13.38 -2.94 -22.65
CA THR A 409 -14.28 -2.95 -21.50
C THR A 409 -13.93 -1.79 -20.59
N VAL A 410 -14.87 -1.35 -19.78
CA VAL A 410 -14.70 -0.20 -18.87
C VAL A 410 -15.14 -0.58 -17.46
N GLU A 411 -14.44 -0.06 -16.46
CA GLU A 411 -14.73 -0.24 -15.04
C GLU A 411 -14.68 1.11 -14.32
N GLU A 412 -15.69 1.41 -13.51
CA GLU A 412 -15.62 2.52 -12.57
C GLU A 412 -14.80 2.11 -11.34
N LEU A 413 -13.80 2.91 -10.96
CA LEU A 413 -12.91 2.55 -9.88
C LEU A 413 -13.42 2.99 -8.49
N LEU A 414 -14.06 4.16 -8.36
CA LEU A 414 -14.53 4.65 -7.07
C LEU A 414 -15.79 3.90 -6.61
N ARG A 415 -15.68 3.21 -5.47
CA ARG A 415 -16.78 2.46 -4.86
C ARG A 415 -17.13 3.05 -3.50
N PRO A 416 -18.41 3.01 -3.07
CA PRO A 416 -18.77 3.43 -1.72
C PRO A 416 -18.13 2.48 -0.69
N VAL A 417 -17.47 3.05 0.33
CA VAL A 417 -16.84 2.32 1.43
C VAL A 417 -17.39 2.73 2.79
N VAL A 418 -17.90 3.96 2.90
CA VAL A 418 -18.65 4.45 4.07
C VAL A 418 -19.89 5.18 3.54
N GLU A 419 -21.06 4.88 4.06
CA GLU A 419 -22.31 5.51 3.68
C GLU A 419 -23.08 5.98 4.92
N ASN A 420 -23.42 7.27 4.97
CA ASN A 420 -24.07 7.91 6.11
C ASN A 420 -23.35 7.60 7.45
N GLY A 421 -22.01 7.65 7.43
CA GLY A 421 -21.14 7.36 8.57
C GLY A 421 -21.03 5.88 8.94
N ARG A 422 -21.59 4.96 8.15
CA ARG A 422 -21.54 3.51 8.40
C ARG A 422 -20.62 2.83 7.43
N ASN A 423 -19.74 1.98 7.95
CA ASN A 423 -18.86 1.16 7.14
C ASN A 423 -19.65 0.16 6.28
N LEU A 424 -19.29 0.08 5.01
CA LEU A 424 -19.79 -0.96 4.10
C LEU A 424 -18.82 -2.15 4.10
N PRO A 425 -19.30 -3.37 3.80
CA PRO A 425 -18.44 -4.54 3.74
C PRO A 425 -17.30 -4.38 2.74
N LEU A 426 -16.07 -4.71 3.16
CA LEU A 426 -14.90 -4.80 2.30
C LEU A 426 -14.59 -6.27 2.00
N PRO A 427 -13.93 -6.57 0.87
CA PRO A 427 -13.40 -7.91 0.60
C PRO A 427 -12.41 -8.34 1.68
N VAL A 428 -12.35 -9.64 1.97
CA VAL A 428 -11.35 -10.20 2.90
C VAL A 428 -9.94 -10.18 2.29
N LEU A 429 -8.91 -10.12 3.12
CA LEU A 429 -7.52 -9.98 2.68
C LEU A 429 -7.09 -10.97 1.58
N PRO A 430 -7.44 -12.28 1.61
CA PRO A 430 -7.09 -13.18 0.52
C PRO A 430 -7.74 -12.82 -0.84
N GLU A 431 -8.89 -12.19 -0.83
CA GLU A 431 -9.54 -11.70 -2.07
C GLU A 431 -8.84 -10.46 -2.60
N ILE A 432 -8.44 -9.55 -1.71
CA ILE A 432 -7.66 -8.35 -2.05
C ILE A 432 -6.32 -8.74 -2.68
N ILE A 433 -5.62 -9.72 -2.11
CA ILE A 433 -4.35 -10.23 -2.66
C ILE A 433 -4.55 -10.77 -4.08
N ARG A 434 -5.54 -11.62 -4.30
CA ARG A 434 -5.86 -12.15 -5.64
C ARG A 434 -6.24 -11.05 -6.62
N TYR A 435 -6.97 -10.04 -6.14
CA TYR A 435 -7.33 -8.89 -6.96
C TYR A 435 -6.09 -8.06 -7.33
N ALA A 436 -5.18 -7.82 -6.39
CA ALA A 436 -3.93 -7.12 -6.65
C ALA A 436 -3.07 -7.82 -7.71
N ASP A 437 -2.99 -9.15 -7.66
CA ASP A 437 -2.29 -9.94 -8.69
C ASP A 437 -2.94 -9.76 -10.06
N LYS A 438 -4.27 -9.85 -10.15
CA LYS A 438 -5.01 -9.59 -11.40
C LYS A 438 -4.80 -8.17 -11.92
N GLN A 439 -4.75 -7.18 -11.06
CA GLN A 439 -4.48 -5.80 -11.45
C GLN A 439 -3.09 -5.66 -12.07
N MET A 440 -2.07 -6.28 -11.48
CA MET A 440 -0.72 -6.31 -12.07
C MET A 440 -0.67 -7.00 -13.43
N ASP A 441 -1.44 -8.06 -13.61
CA ASP A 441 -1.55 -8.76 -14.90
C ASP A 441 -2.16 -7.87 -16.00
N THR A 442 -2.91 -6.83 -15.65
CA THR A 442 -3.43 -5.87 -16.64
C THR A 442 -2.40 -4.87 -17.14
N LEU A 443 -1.31 -4.65 -16.39
CA LEU A 443 -0.26 -3.72 -16.79
C LEU A 443 0.58 -4.29 -17.93
N TRP A 444 1.08 -3.39 -18.77
CA TRP A 444 2.10 -3.72 -19.74
C TRP A 444 3.47 -3.78 -19.05
N PRO A 445 4.41 -4.61 -19.51
CA PRO A 445 5.72 -4.81 -18.87
C PRO A 445 6.51 -3.51 -18.65
N GLU A 446 6.37 -2.54 -19.56
CA GLU A 446 7.08 -1.26 -19.51
C GLU A 446 6.71 -0.43 -18.26
N TYR A 447 5.49 -0.54 -17.72
CA TYR A 447 5.07 0.15 -16.49
C TYR A 447 5.62 -0.50 -15.23
N THR A 448 6.02 -1.77 -15.30
CA THR A 448 6.48 -2.53 -14.12
C THR A 448 8.00 -2.55 -13.95
N ARG A 449 8.75 -1.94 -14.85
CA ARG A 449 10.22 -1.83 -14.77
C ARG A 449 10.62 -1.14 -13.48
N LEU A 450 11.68 -1.63 -12.85
CA LEU A 450 12.26 -1.00 -11.66
C LEU A 450 12.97 0.31 -12.00
N LEU A 451 13.62 0.36 -13.16
CA LEU A 451 14.35 1.52 -13.66
C LEU A 451 13.72 1.99 -14.95
N ASN A 452 13.55 3.30 -15.07
CA ASN A 452 12.97 3.96 -16.23
C ASN A 452 11.66 3.30 -16.73
N PRO A 453 10.64 3.14 -15.84
CA PRO A 453 9.34 2.65 -16.27
C PRO A 453 8.67 3.67 -17.20
N ASP A 454 7.77 3.20 -18.04
CA ASP A 454 6.83 4.09 -18.71
C ASP A 454 5.79 4.62 -17.72
N LEU A 455 5.22 5.78 -18.00
CA LEU A 455 4.25 6.45 -17.14
C LEU A 455 2.87 6.45 -17.81
N MET A 456 1.87 5.98 -17.08
CA MET A 456 0.49 6.03 -17.56
C MET A 456 0.00 7.47 -17.59
N GLU A 457 -0.43 7.90 -18.76
CA GLU A 457 -1.09 9.20 -18.93
C GLU A 457 -2.57 9.08 -18.51
N ILE A 458 -2.99 9.97 -17.62
CA ILE A 458 -4.38 10.08 -17.19
C ILE A 458 -5.08 11.12 -18.04
N ASN A 459 -6.28 10.78 -18.48
CA ASN A 459 -7.09 11.65 -19.31
C ASN A 459 -8.19 12.31 -18.49
N LEU A 460 -8.58 13.52 -18.86
CA LEU A 460 -9.75 14.21 -18.34
C LEU A 460 -10.85 14.20 -19.40
N SER A 461 -12.12 14.09 -18.97
CA SER A 461 -13.25 14.25 -19.92
C SER A 461 -13.34 15.69 -20.44
N ASP A 462 -13.93 15.87 -21.61
CA ASP A 462 -14.13 17.19 -22.19
C ASP A 462 -14.99 18.11 -21.28
N LYS A 463 -15.97 17.54 -20.58
CA LYS A 463 -16.81 18.25 -19.62
C LYS A 463 -16.00 18.75 -18.42
N LEU A 464 -15.15 17.90 -17.85
CA LEU A 464 -14.26 18.28 -16.75
C LEU A 464 -13.21 19.30 -17.18
N GLN A 465 -12.64 19.15 -18.38
CA GLN A 465 -11.69 20.12 -18.94
C GLN A 465 -12.35 21.48 -19.18
N THR A 466 -13.58 21.51 -19.70
CA THR A 466 -14.36 22.73 -19.91
C THR A 466 -14.62 23.43 -18.58
N LEU A 467 -15.14 22.70 -17.58
CA LEU A 467 -15.37 23.23 -16.23
C LEU A 467 -14.08 23.83 -15.61
N LYS A 468 -12.96 23.12 -15.73
CA LYS A 468 -11.66 23.60 -15.25
C LYS A 468 -11.25 24.89 -15.95
N SER A 469 -11.41 24.95 -17.28
CA SER A 469 -11.06 26.11 -18.09
C SER A 469 -11.93 27.32 -17.78
N GLU A 470 -13.22 27.12 -17.55
CA GLU A 470 -14.16 28.18 -17.15
C GLU A 470 -13.80 28.79 -15.80
N LEU A 471 -13.44 27.95 -14.81
CA LEU A 471 -12.99 28.45 -13.50
C LEU A 471 -11.70 29.23 -13.60
N ILE A 472 -10.75 28.79 -14.46
CA ILE A 472 -9.50 29.54 -14.71
C ILE A 472 -9.80 30.91 -15.33
N ARG A 473 -10.62 30.99 -16.38
CA ARG A 473 -10.99 32.29 -17.01
C ARG A 473 -11.68 33.20 -16.00
N ARG A 474 -12.63 32.69 -15.25
CA ARG A 474 -13.31 33.49 -14.21
C ARG A 474 -12.34 34.07 -13.19
N GLU A 475 -11.32 33.33 -12.79
CA GLU A 475 -10.29 33.83 -11.86
C GLU A 475 -9.40 34.90 -12.50
N LEU A 476 -9.15 34.81 -13.80
CA LEU A 476 -8.41 35.78 -14.57
C LEU A 476 -9.22 37.03 -14.94
N GLY A 477 -10.54 37.01 -14.65
CA GLY A 477 -11.45 38.12 -15.00
C GLY A 477 -11.85 38.18 -16.48
N GLU A 478 -11.77 37.04 -17.16
CA GLU A 478 -12.14 36.83 -18.58
C GLU A 478 -13.54 36.27 -18.74
#